data_223d42cb1c1aebdc068fb3694b28b4b0
#
_entry.id   223d42cb1c1aebdc068fb3694b28b4b0
#
_cell.length_a   1.000
_cell.length_b   1.000
_cell.length_c   1.000
_cell.angle_alpha   90.00
_cell.angle_beta   90.00
_cell.angle_gamma   90.00
#
_symmetry.space_group_name_H-M   'P 1'
#
loop_
_entity.id
_entity.type
_entity.pdbx_description
1 polymer ?
#
loop_
_entity_poly.entity_id
_entity_poly.type
_entity_poly.pdbx_seq_one_letter_code
_entity_poly.pdbx_strand_id
1 'polypeptide(L)'
;MAKPKQSRDLWAYRGNAVVKRLSSMPAHLVLLIILMMMSFLSHAHNRSQSFSDWIVADNRIEAIFTVKTREITRLQSGPNQALDVLLSRHLAETIRVFHDKQACKDIAPPRLQPSAQGYVRVGLYFDCGSQIDTLNIKINSFFSVASTHVHYAQIAVADQLSQQYIFSDDLRTQEIDTKRPAAKNLFHSIAQYTTLGIEHIFGGIDHIAFLLALILLLRKFSDLVWIVTGFTLGHSVTLCLATLGFVIPDLAVIEATIGFTIALVALDNAGVVSGHRHYFAYALIAILMIMLVFNLTSGTGLSTLSIIGLIILTLAYMPLASSETRSVNFRSVMAIAFGLIHGFGFASALDEIGLSGAQLWPALLGFNLGIEVGQLMIIAGLWLVLKQLNEKNRLLQPRLVVDLVSASLCGLGFYWFIGRAYGII
;
A
#
# COMPACT_ATOMS: atom_id res chain seq x y z
N MET A 1 -36.32 49.58 6.55
CA MET A 1 -35.11 48.78 6.73
C MET A 1 -34.97 47.81 5.54
N ALA A 2 -34.20 48.19 4.54
CA ALA A 2 -33.97 47.39 3.33
C ALA A 2 -32.66 46.60 3.48
N LYS A 3 -32.72 45.28 3.38
CA LYS A 3 -31.54 44.40 3.35
C LYS A 3 -30.90 44.45 1.97
N PRO A 4 -29.57 44.40 1.89
CA PRO A 4 -28.86 44.63 0.63
C PRO A 4 -28.98 43.38 -0.31
N LYS A 5 -29.46 43.63 -1.51
CA LYS A 5 -29.59 42.71 -2.64
C LYS A 5 -28.24 42.44 -3.35
N GLN A 6 -27.15 42.91 -2.79
CA GLN A 6 -25.87 43.06 -3.48
C GLN A 6 -24.96 41.78 -3.54
N SER A 7 -25.33 40.72 -2.83
CA SER A 7 -24.46 39.53 -2.77
C SER A 7 -24.73 38.47 -3.89
N ARG A 8 -25.94 38.43 -4.45
CA ARG A 8 -26.30 37.45 -5.50
C ARG A 8 -25.71 37.79 -6.87
N ASP A 9 -25.62 39.04 -7.22
CA ASP A 9 -25.18 39.48 -8.53
C ASP A 9 -23.64 39.39 -8.71
N LEU A 10 -22.89 39.52 -7.62
CA LEU A 10 -21.42 39.30 -7.61
C LEU A 10 -21.04 37.87 -7.89
N TRP A 11 -21.86 36.90 -7.50
CA TRP A 11 -21.59 35.48 -7.74
C TRP A 11 -21.94 35.04 -9.17
N ALA A 12 -23.01 35.57 -9.74
CA ALA A 12 -23.39 35.30 -11.14
C ALA A 12 -22.39 35.92 -12.12
N TYR A 13 -21.88 37.15 -11.82
CA TYR A 13 -20.87 37.78 -12.67
C TYR A 13 -19.51 37.08 -12.63
N ARG A 14 -19.10 36.57 -11.45
CA ARG A 14 -17.88 35.76 -11.31
C ARG A 14 -18.00 34.39 -12.00
N GLY A 15 -19.16 33.75 -11.98
CA GLY A 15 -19.41 32.49 -12.66
C GLY A 15 -19.21 32.57 -14.18
N ASN A 16 -19.76 33.61 -14.82
CA ASN A 16 -19.63 33.82 -16.27
C ASN A 16 -18.19 34.19 -16.72
N ALA A 17 -17.43 34.89 -15.87
CA ALA A 17 -16.03 35.21 -16.15
C ALA A 17 -15.12 33.97 -16.05
N VAL A 18 -15.46 33.01 -15.18
CA VAL A 18 -14.74 31.75 -15.01
C VAL A 18 -14.98 30.81 -16.20
N VAL A 19 -16.23 30.67 -16.64
CA VAL A 19 -16.58 29.84 -17.81
C VAL A 19 -15.91 30.39 -19.07
N LYS A 20 -15.85 31.71 -19.24
CA LYS A 20 -15.16 32.35 -20.40
C LYS A 20 -13.63 32.21 -20.37
N ARG A 21 -13.01 32.05 -19.19
CA ARG A 21 -11.57 31.80 -19.05
C ARG A 21 -11.20 30.32 -19.23
N LEU A 22 -12.12 29.39 -18.98
CA LEU A 22 -11.93 27.96 -19.17
C LEU A 22 -11.88 27.58 -20.65
N SER A 23 -12.61 28.33 -21.52
CA SER A 23 -12.51 28.15 -22.97
C SER A 23 -11.13 28.56 -23.57
N SER A 24 -10.26 29.18 -22.77
CA SER A 24 -8.90 29.58 -23.15
C SER A 24 -7.78 28.77 -22.51
N MET A 25 -8.09 27.70 -21.78
CA MET A 25 -7.05 26.77 -21.34
C MET A 25 -6.42 26.10 -22.54
N PRO A 26 -5.09 26.14 -22.68
CA PRO A 26 -4.45 25.47 -23.78
C PRO A 26 -4.72 23.96 -23.65
N ALA A 27 -5.29 23.36 -24.69
CA ALA A 27 -5.70 21.95 -24.73
C ALA A 27 -4.58 20.99 -24.29
N HIS A 28 -3.31 21.40 -24.46
CA HIS A 28 -2.14 20.65 -24.01
C HIS A 28 -2.02 20.55 -22.48
N LEU A 29 -2.52 21.52 -21.70
CA LEU A 29 -2.49 21.45 -20.23
C LEU A 29 -3.54 20.48 -19.68
N VAL A 30 -4.74 20.48 -20.28
CA VAL A 30 -5.78 19.48 -20.00
C VAL A 30 -5.31 18.11 -20.42
N LEU A 31 -4.68 18.00 -21.58
CA LEU A 31 -4.08 16.76 -22.08
C LEU A 31 -2.94 16.28 -21.16
N LEU A 32 -2.12 17.19 -20.65
CA LEU A 32 -1.01 16.84 -19.73
C LEU A 32 -1.55 16.33 -18.38
N ILE A 33 -2.61 16.92 -17.85
CA ILE A 33 -3.30 16.44 -16.64
C ILE A 33 -3.95 15.07 -16.90
N ILE A 34 -4.61 14.91 -18.06
CA ILE A 34 -5.20 13.63 -18.46
C ILE A 34 -4.11 12.57 -18.68
N LEU A 35 -3.01 12.91 -19.36
CA LEU A 35 -1.85 12.01 -19.54
C LEU A 35 -1.18 11.67 -18.23
N MET A 36 -1.06 12.63 -17.31
CA MET A 36 -0.56 12.39 -15.97
C MET A 36 -1.50 11.47 -15.17
N MET A 37 -2.82 11.64 -15.31
CA MET A 37 -3.80 10.73 -14.71
C MET A 37 -3.85 9.37 -15.40
N MET A 38 -3.67 9.30 -16.72
CA MET A 38 -3.56 8.03 -17.45
C MET A 38 -2.27 7.27 -17.17
N SER A 39 -1.18 7.95 -16.79
CA SER A 39 0.05 7.29 -16.30
C SER A 39 -0.20 6.51 -15.00
N PHE A 40 -1.18 6.93 -14.20
CA PHE A 40 -1.63 6.19 -13.01
C PHE A 40 -2.50 4.98 -13.34
N LEU A 41 -3.04 4.87 -14.56
CA LEU A 41 -3.75 3.69 -15.05
C LEU A 41 -2.79 2.63 -15.61
N SER A 42 -1.51 2.97 -15.80
CA SER A 42 -0.49 1.95 -16.03
C SER A 42 -0.45 1.10 -14.77
N HIS A 43 -0.84 -0.14 -14.90
CA HIS A 43 -0.92 -1.15 -13.87
C HIS A 43 0.27 -1.00 -12.92
N ALA A 44 0.03 -0.51 -11.72
CA ALA A 44 0.96 -0.70 -10.63
C ALA A 44 0.96 -2.21 -10.39
N HIS A 45 1.84 -2.91 -11.10
CA HIS A 45 2.11 -4.29 -10.81
C HIS A 45 2.60 -4.29 -9.37
N ASN A 46 1.78 -4.80 -8.44
CA ASN A 46 2.30 -5.22 -7.16
C ASN A 46 3.56 -5.99 -7.47
N ARG A 47 4.71 -5.51 -6.96
CA ARG A 47 6.00 -6.16 -7.19
C ARG A 47 5.83 -7.63 -6.90
N SER A 48 6.30 -8.47 -7.80
CA SER A 48 6.36 -9.91 -7.57
C SER A 48 7.26 -10.16 -6.36
N GLN A 49 6.78 -10.91 -5.38
CA GLN A 49 7.49 -11.17 -4.14
C GLN A 49 7.36 -12.62 -3.74
N SER A 50 8.42 -13.15 -3.13
CA SER A 50 8.42 -14.44 -2.46
C SER A 50 9.26 -14.39 -1.19
N PHE A 51 9.02 -15.32 -0.29
CA PHE A 51 9.63 -15.37 1.03
C PHE A 51 10.18 -16.77 1.29
N SER A 52 11.22 -16.88 2.11
CA SER A 52 11.69 -18.17 2.60
C SER A 52 12.30 -18.09 3.99
N ASP A 53 12.04 -19.12 4.79
CA ASP A 53 12.61 -19.32 6.10
C ASP A 53 13.60 -20.47 6.04
N TRP A 54 14.84 -20.23 6.42
CA TRP A 54 15.95 -21.18 6.37
C TRP A 54 16.43 -21.49 7.78
N ILE A 55 16.58 -22.77 8.07
CA ILE A 55 17.19 -23.27 9.29
C ILE A 55 18.44 -24.06 8.89
N VAL A 56 19.59 -23.57 9.36
CA VAL A 56 20.89 -24.21 9.14
C VAL A 56 21.32 -24.89 10.44
N ALA A 57 21.38 -26.21 10.44
CA ALA A 57 21.77 -27.03 11.58
C ALA A 57 22.84 -28.02 11.16
N ASP A 58 24.03 -27.88 11.71
CA ASP A 58 25.21 -28.73 11.42
C ASP A 58 25.51 -28.83 9.91
N ASN A 59 25.16 -29.95 9.29
CA ASN A 59 25.32 -30.20 7.87
C ASN A 59 24.01 -30.19 7.08
N ARG A 60 22.87 -29.93 7.75
CA ARG A 60 21.53 -29.96 7.14
C ARG A 60 20.91 -28.57 7.07
N ILE A 61 20.18 -28.36 6.00
CA ILE A 61 19.46 -27.11 5.76
C ILE A 61 18.03 -27.44 5.41
N GLU A 62 17.12 -26.83 6.12
CA GLU A 62 15.70 -26.80 5.78
C GLU A 62 15.32 -25.39 5.32
N ALA A 63 14.61 -25.30 4.20
CA ALA A 63 14.10 -24.04 3.67
C ALA A 63 12.62 -24.17 3.36
N ILE A 64 11.80 -23.26 3.88
CA ILE A 64 10.36 -23.22 3.60
C ILE A 64 10.10 -21.98 2.73
N PHE A 65 9.73 -22.20 1.48
CA PHE A 65 9.38 -21.17 0.52
C PHE A 65 7.89 -20.85 0.59
N THR A 66 7.55 -19.56 0.65
CA THR A 66 6.18 -19.04 0.69
C THR A 66 5.95 -18.09 -0.48
N VAL A 67 4.94 -18.36 -1.30
CA VAL A 67 4.64 -17.60 -2.52
C VAL A 67 3.14 -17.40 -2.68
N LYS A 68 2.72 -16.21 -3.12
CA LYS A 68 1.32 -15.95 -3.49
C LYS A 68 0.90 -16.80 -4.69
N THR A 69 -0.27 -17.40 -4.63
CA THR A 69 -0.82 -18.27 -5.68
C THR A 69 -0.76 -17.60 -7.06
N ARG A 70 -1.07 -16.29 -7.14
CA ARG A 70 -1.01 -15.52 -8.39
C ARG A 70 0.40 -15.41 -9.00
N GLU A 71 1.46 -15.46 -8.19
CA GLU A 71 2.83 -15.42 -8.73
C GLU A 71 3.18 -16.73 -9.43
N ILE A 72 2.64 -17.85 -8.91
CA ILE A 72 2.85 -19.18 -9.50
C ILE A 72 2.18 -19.28 -10.87
N THR A 73 1.05 -18.59 -11.08
CA THR A 73 0.38 -18.60 -12.39
C THR A 73 1.25 -18.00 -13.51
N ARG A 74 2.23 -17.16 -13.19
CA ARG A 74 3.20 -16.62 -14.15
C ARG A 74 4.16 -17.67 -14.69
N LEU A 75 4.31 -18.80 -14.00
CA LEU A 75 5.15 -19.93 -14.42
C LEU A 75 4.42 -20.87 -15.38
N GLN A 76 3.10 -20.70 -15.56
CA GLN A 76 2.30 -21.60 -16.39
C GLN A 76 2.62 -21.42 -17.87
N SER A 77 3.05 -22.53 -18.50
CA SER A 77 3.28 -22.60 -19.96
C SER A 77 2.09 -23.22 -20.71
N GLY A 78 1.00 -23.63 -20.00
CA GLY A 78 -0.19 -24.26 -20.59
C GLY A 78 -1.33 -24.45 -19.57
N PRO A 79 -2.55 -24.73 -20.05
CA PRO A 79 -3.71 -24.93 -19.16
C PRO A 79 -3.58 -26.25 -18.36
N ASN A 80 -4.04 -26.23 -17.09
CA ASN A 80 -4.25 -27.39 -16.21
C ASN A 80 -3.03 -28.02 -15.52
N GLN A 81 -1.98 -27.26 -15.20
CA GLN A 81 -0.99 -27.75 -14.24
C GLN A 81 -1.39 -27.35 -12.80
N ALA A 82 -1.33 -28.33 -11.88
CA ALA A 82 -1.52 -28.06 -10.45
C ALA A 82 -0.41 -27.10 -9.97
N LEU A 83 -0.79 -26.00 -9.33
CA LEU A 83 0.12 -24.89 -8.99
C LEU A 83 1.19 -25.30 -8.00
N ASP A 84 0.89 -26.20 -7.10
CA ASP A 84 1.81 -26.78 -6.11
C ASP A 84 2.91 -27.62 -6.77
N VAL A 85 2.54 -28.45 -7.75
CA VAL A 85 3.49 -29.26 -8.51
C VAL A 85 4.39 -28.37 -9.36
N LEU A 86 3.80 -27.34 -9.99
CA LEU A 86 4.52 -26.37 -10.80
C LEU A 86 5.57 -25.61 -9.97
N LEU A 87 5.15 -25.10 -8.79
CA LEU A 87 6.04 -24.41 -7.86
C LEU A 87 7.15 -25.34 -7.38
N SER A 88 6.82 -26.56 -6.92
CA SER A 88 7.80 -27.51 -6.41
C SER A 88 8.91 -27.82 -7.42
N ARG A 89 8.53 -28.05 -8.68
CA ARG A 89 9.48 -28.25 -9.77
C ARG A 89 10.36 -27.02 -10.02
N HIS A 90 9.71 -25.85 -10.12
CA HIS A 90 10.41 -24.59 -10.37
C HIS A 90 11.45 -24.30 -9.28
N LEU A 91 11.11 -24.49 -8.02
CA LEU A 91 12.02 -24.26 -6.90
C LEU A 91 13.20 -25.27 -6.93
N ALA A 92 12.94 -26.55 -7.18
CA ALA A 92 13.97 -27.57 -7.30
C ALA A 92 14.98 -27.28 -8.44
N GLU A 93 14.55 -26.62 -9.52
CA GLU A 93 15.40 -26.25 -10.65
C GLU A 93 16.17 -24.94 -10.42
N THR A 94 15.59 -23.98 -9.67
CA THR A 94 16.09 -22.61 -9.61
C THR A 94 16.80 -22.24 -8.32
N ILE A 95 16.72 -23.08 -7.28
CA ILE A 95 17.43 -22.87 -6.02
C ILE A 95 18.63 -23.81 -5.95
N ARG A 96 19.77 -23.26 -5.58
CA ARG A 96 21.01 -24.01 -5.36
C ARG A 96 21.70 -23.52 -4.10
N VAL A 97 22.20 -24.48 -3.34
CA VAL A 97 22.92 -24.25 -2.10
C VAL A 97 24.33 -24.84 -2.25
N PHE A 98 25.33 -24.08 -1.85
CA PHE A 98 26.72 -24.47 -1.92
C PHE A 98 27.41 -24.29 -0.58
N HIS A 99 28.25 -25.26 -0.21
CA HIS A 99 29.20 -25.16 0.88
C HIS A 99 30.58 -25.44 0.32
N ASP A 100 31.56 -24.57 0.64
CA ASP A 100 32.96 -24.70 0.11
C ASP A 100 33.02 -24.95 -1.41
N LYS A 101 32.18 -24.23 -2.18
CA LYS A 101 32.05 -24.36 -3.65
C LYS A 101 31.49 -25.70 -4.13
N GLN A 102 31.11 -26.61 -3.24
CA GLN A 102 30.43 -27.87 -3.56
C GLN A 102 28.93 -27.70 -3.39
N ALA A 103 28.16 -28.21 -4.35
CA ALA A 103 26.70 -28.19 -4.24
C ALA A 103 26.22 -29.14 -3.15
N CYS A 104 25.41 -28.68 -2.24
CA CYS A 104 24.70 -29.50 -1.26
C CYS A 104 23.70 -30.42 -1.99
N LYS A 105 23.49 -31.63 -1.49
CA LYS A 105 22.60 -32.61 -2.09
C LYS A 105 21.17 -32.43 -1.57
N ASP A 106 20.18 -32.55 -2.46
CA ASP A 106 18.79 -32.63 -2.08
C ASP A 106 18.54 -33.95 -1.30
N ILE A 107 18.07 -33.88 -0.05
CA ILE A 107 17.80 -35.07 0.78
C ILE A 107 16.46 -35.69 0.44
N ALA A 108 15.49 -34.85 0.07
CA ALA A 108 14.12 -35.23 -0.21
C ALA A 108 13.53 -34.36 -1.32
N PRO A 109 12.55 -34.87 -2.06
CA PRO A 109 11.79 -34.02 -2.98
C PRO A 109 11.06 -32.89 -2.23
N PRO A 110 10.80 -31.74 -2.91
CA PRO A 110 10.05 -30.65 -2.32
C PRO A 110 8.72 -31.13 -1.74
N ARG A 111 8.36 -30.66 -0.53
CA ARG A 111 7.15 -31.07 0.18
C ARG A 111 6.25 -29.87 0.41
N LEU A 112 4.95 -30.05 0.11
CA LEU A 112 3.94 -29.05 0.44
C LEU A 112 3.80 -28.91 1.96
N GLN A 113 3.67 -27.68 2.41
CA GLN A 113 3.45 -27.31 3.81
C GLN A 113 2.08 -26.62 3.95
N PRO A 114 1.43 -26.70 5.11
CA PRO A 114 0.23 -25.92 5.39
C PRO A 114 0.47 -24.43 5.16
N SER A 115 -0.47 -23.76 4.48
CA SER A 115 -0.35 -22.34 4.15
C SER A 115 -1.67 -21.61 4.36
N ALA A 116 -1.61 -20.29 4.52
CA ALA A 116 -2.79 -19.43 4.53
C ALA A 116 -3.47 -19.41 3.15
N GLN A 117 -4.73 -19.02 3.11
CA GLN A 117 -5.49 -18.91 1.87
C GLN A 117 -4.80 -17.89 0.92
N GLY A 118 -4.64 -18.26 -0.34
CA GLY A 118 -3.97 -17.43 -1.34
C GLY A 118 -2.45 -17.58 -1.42
N TYR A 119 -1.86 -18.48 -0.61
CA TYR A 119 -0.43 -18.80 -0.60
C TYR A 119 -0.19 -20.29 -0.83
N VAL A 120 1.01 -20.60 -1.31
CA VAL A 120 1.55 -21.96 -1.39
C VAL A 120 2.88 -21.99 -0.68
N ARG A 121 3.10 -22.97 0.19
CA ARG A 121 4.34 -23.20 0.93
C ARG A 121 4.96 -24.52 0.52
N VAL A 122 6.29 -24.49 0.24
CA VAL A 122 7.05 -25.67 -0.17
C VAL A 122 8.32 -25.77 0.65
N GLY A 123 8.53 -26.90 1.31
CA GLY A 123 9.77 -27.23 2.03
C GLY A 123 10.80 -27.87 1.12
N LEU A 124 12.04 -27.39 1.19
CA LEU A 124 13.23 -27.90 0.52
C LEU A 124 14.24 -28.34 1.58
N TYR A 125 14.96 -29.44 1.32
CA TYR A 125 15.84 -30.07 2.29
C TYR A 125 17.18 -30.41 1.65
N PHE A 126 18.28 -29.89 2.23
CA PHE A 126 19.63 -30.07 1.70
C PHE A 126 20.56 -30.68 2.74
N ASP A 127 21.56 -31.48 2.26
CA ASP A 127 22.68 -31.97 3.06
C ASP A 127 23.98 -31.53 2.39
N CYS A 128 24.81 -30.85 3.15
CA CYS A 128 26.11 -30.35 2.68
C CYS A 128 27.29 -31.29 3.04
N GLY A 129 27.01 -32.43 3.68
CA GLY A 129 27.98 -33.50 3.96
C GLY A 129 28.99 -33.21 5.08
N SER A 130 29.22 -31.95 5.43
CA SER A 130 30.12 -31.50 6.51
C SER A 130 29.51 -30.33 7.25
N GLN A 131 30.06 -29.97 8.43
CA GLN A 131 29.65 -28.81 9.18
C GLN A 131 29.81 -27.56 8.33
N ILE A 132 28.75 -26.72 8.31
CA ILE A 132 28.64 -25.56 7.44
C ILE A 132 29.28 -24.35 8.11
N ASP A 133 30.44 -23.91 7.59
CA ASP A 133 31.12 -22.70 8.04
C ASP A 133 30.74 -21.48 7.19
N THR A 134 30.60 -21.69 5.89
CA THR A 134 30.15 -20.68 4.93
C THR A 134 29.11 -21.28 4.01
N LEU A 135 28.03 -20.58 3.79
CA LEU A 135 26.91 -21.02 2.96
C LEU A 135 26.69 -20.02 1.82
N ASN A 136 26.68 -20.50 0.60
CA ASN A 136 26.31 -19.70 -0.56
C ASN A 136 24.95 -20.17 -1.08
N ILE A 137 23.95 -19.30 -0.99
CA ILE A 137 22.61 -19.55 -1.48
C ILE A 137 22.42 -18.79 -2.78
N LYS A 138 22.04 -19.51 -3.83
CA LYS A 138 21.68 -18.94 -5.13
C LYS A 138 20.21 -19.18 -5.40
N ILE A 139 19.46 -18.08 -5.62
CA ILE A 139 18.04 -18.09 -5.93
C ILE A 139 17.84 -17.47 -7.31
N ASN A 140 17.30 -18.24 -8.25
CA ASN A 140 16.93 -17.78 -9.59
C ASN A 140 15.41 -17.81 -9.81
N SER A 141 14.64 -18.13 -8.76
CA SER A 141 13.20 -18.32 -8.85
C SER A 141 12.50 -17.01 -9.23
N PHE A 142 11.57 -17.09 -10.17
CA PHE A 142 10.71 -16.01 -10.67
C PHE A 142 11.42 -14.89 -11.45
N PHE A 143 12.72 -14.67 -11.37
CA PHE A 143 13.40 -13.57 -12.07
C PHE A 143 13.28 -13.66 -13.60
N SER A 144 13.14 -14.85 -14.16
CA SER A 144 12.92 -15.05 -15.60
C SER A 144 11.54 -14.61 -16.10
N VAL A 145 10.53 -14.62 -15.22
CA VAL A 145 9.14 -14.26 -15.54
C VAL A 145 8.73 -12.91 -14.95
N ALA A 146 9.51 -12.36 -14.03
CA ALA A 146 9.31 -11.07 -13.40
C ALA A 146 10.67 -10.48 -13.01
N SER A 147 11.26 -9.64 -13.86
CA SER A 147 12.57 -9.00 -13.61
C SER A 147 12.57 -8.07 -12.36
N THR A 148 11.40 -7.58 -11.96
CA THR A 148 11.22 -6.79 -10.74
C THR A 148 10.93 -7.63 -9.49
N HIS A 149 11.04 -8.97 -9.60
CA HIS A 149 10.83 -9.87 -8.46
C HIS A 149 11.84 -9.61 -7.36
N VAL A 150 11.37 -9.66 -6.11
CA VAL A 150 12.23 -9.57 -4.91
C VAL A 150 11.93 -10.77 -4.03
N HIS A 151 12.98 -11.46 -3.63
CA HIS A 151 12.87 -12.58 -2.70
C HIS A 151 13.52 -12.23 -1.37
N TYR A 152 12.79 -12.45 -0.28
CA TYR A 152 13.23 -12.23 1.09
C TYR A 152 13.49 -13.56 1.77
N ALA A 153 14.73 -13.79 2.22
CA ALA A 153 15.10 -14.99 2.94
C ALA A 153 15.48 -14.66 4.39
N GLN A 154 14.83 -15.32 5.32
CA GLN A 154 15.21 -15.34 6.74
C GLN A 154 16.09 -16.57 7.01
N ILE A 155 17.31 -16.37 7.47
CA ILE A 155 18.25 -17.45 7.70
C ILE A 155 18.64 -17.51 9.15
N ALA A 156 18.24 -18.60 9.83
CA ALA A 156 18.60 -18.91 11.20
C ALA A 156 19.73 -19.97 11.20
N VAL A 157 20.81 -19.72 11.93
CA VAL A 157 21.90 -20.63 12.10
C VAL A 157 21.92 -21.11 13.55
N ALA A 158 21.58 -22.37 13.79
CA ALA A 158 21.49 -22.98 15.11
C ALA A 158 20.72 -22.08 16.12
N ASP A 159 21.28 -21.78 17.27
CA ASP A 159 20.65 -20.94 18.32
C ASP A 159 20.83 -19.42 18.09
N GLN A 160 21.27 -19.00 16.90
CA GLN A 160 21.50 -17.60 16.60
C GLN A 160 20.23 -16.92 16.10
N LEU A 161 20.17 -15.58 16.27
CA LEU A 161 19.09 -14.77 15.71
C LEU A 161 19.06 -14.87 14.19
N SER A 162 17.89 -15.10 13.62
CA SER A 162 17.70 -15.16 12.18
C SER A 162 18.12 -13.84 11.50
N GLN A 163 18.73 -13.93 10.34
CA GLN A 163 19.14 -12.80 9.52
C GLN A 163 18.38 -12.77 8.23
N GLN A 164 17.98 -11.58 7.81
CA GLN A 164 17.29 -11.40 6.53
C GLN A 164 18.28 -11.07 5.42
N TYR A 165 18.10 -11.75 4.29
CA TYR A 165 18.81 -11.53 3.05
C TYR A 165 17.81 -11.21 1.94
N ILE A 166 18.16 -10.29 1.06
CA ILE A 166 17.32 -9.91 -0.09
C ILE A 166 18.00 -10.38 -1.35
N PHE A 167 17.21 -11.01 -2.21
CA PHE A 167 17.62 -11.43 -3.55
C PHE A 167 16.82 -10.64 -4.58
N SER A 168 17.49 -10.18 -5.62
CA SER A 168 16.92 -9.47 -6.76
C SER A 168 17.53 -9.98 -8.05
N ASP A 169 17.07 -9.50 -9.20
CA ASP A 169 17.61 -9.88 -10.49
C ASP A 169 19.13 -9.63 -10.59
N ASP A 170 19.61 -8.55 -9.99
CA ASP A 170 21.03 -8.18 -9.95
C ASP A 170 21.80 -8.87 -8.81
N LEU A 171 21.12 -9.38 -7.79
CA LEU A 171 21.72 -9.95 -6.59
C LEU A 171 21.13 -11.35 -6.30
N ARG A 172 21.47 -12.33 -7.11
CA ARG A 172 20.90 -13.69 -7.06
C ARG A 172 21.66 -14.65 -6.14
N THR A 173 22.79 -14.24 -5.59
CA THR A 173 23.63 -15.08 -4.72
C THR A 173 24.02 -14.31 -3.47
N GLN A 174 23.87 -14.97 -2.32
CA GLN A 174 24.27 -14.43 -1.01
C GLN A 174 25.21 -15.40 -0.32
N GLU A 175 26.30 -14.87 0.24
CA GLU A 175 27.24 -15.60 1.06
C GLU A 175 26.93 -15.35 2.55
N ILE A 176 26.77 -16.42 3.31
CA ILE A 176 26.39 -16.41 4.70
C ILE A 176 27.52 -17.07 5.51
N ASP A 177 28.17 -16.32 6.38
CA ASP A 177 29.12 -16.82 7.35
C ASP A 177 28.34 -17.32 8.59
N THR A 178 28.34 -18.62 8.81
CA THR A 178 27.63 -19.24 9.94
C THR A 178 28.35 -19.08 11.26
N LYS A 179 29.67 -18.83 11.24
CA LYS A 179 30.50 -18.62 12.43
C LYS A 179 30.47 -17.18 12.93
N ARG A 180 30.27 -16.24 12.03
CA ARG A 180 30.19 -14.81 12.34
C ARG A 180 28.89 -14.27 11.76
N PRO A 181 27.78 -14.36 12.52
CA PRO A 181 26.58 -13.68 12.08
C PRO A 181 26.97 -12.22 11.89
N ALA A 182 26.79 -11.72 10.67
CA ALA A 182 27.05 -10.32 10.39
C ALA A 182 26.23 -9.52 11.41
N ALA A 183 26.92 -8.86 12.32
CA ALA A 183 26.28 -7.88 13.20
C ALA A 183 25.73 -6.82 12.24
N LYS A 184 24.49 -7.03 11.77
CA LYS A 184 23.81 -6.03 10.92
C LYS A 184 23.79 -4.76 11.75
N ASN A 185 24.58 -3.79 11.30
CA ASN A 185 24.63 -2.50 11.93
C ASN A 185 23.18 -1.99 11.97
N LEU A 186 22.65 -1.68 13.16
CA LEU A 186 21.28 -1.19 13.37
C LEU A 186 20.90 -0.13 12.33
N PHE A 187 21.83 0.75 12.01
CA PHE A 187 21.67 1.77 10.96
C PHE A 187 21.45 1.18 9.58
N HIS A 188 22.12 0.10 9.22
CA HIS A 188 21.93 -0.55 7.93
C HIS A 188 20.52 -1.15 7.82
N SER A 189 20.04 -1.82 8.86
CA SER A 189 18.67 -2.35 8.90
C SER A 189 17.63 -1.22 8.80
N ILE A 190 17.78 -0.15 9.60
CA ILE A 190 16.88 1.00 9.54
C ILE A 190 16.89 1.61 8.12
N ALA A 191 18.06 1.84 7.51
CA ALA A 191 18.16 2.40 6.17
C ALA A 191 17.48 1.52 5.10
N GLN A 192 17.67 0.20 5.18
CA GLN A 192 17.05 -0.78 4.29
C GLN A 192 15.51 -0.72 4.37
N TYR A 193 14.95 -0.74 5.59
CA TYR A 193 13.50 -0.65 5.77
C TYR A 193 12.95 0.75 5.48
N THR A 194 13.75 1.81 5.66
CA THR A 194 13.39 3.16 5.21
C THR A 194 13.22 3.20 3.69
N THR A 195 14.14 2.61 2.94
CA THR A 195 14.00 2.49 1.48
C THR A 195 12.73 1.72 1.11
N LEU A 196 12.47 0.61 1.79
CA LEU A 196 11.25 -0.19 1.56
C LEU A 196 9.97 0.61 1.83
N GLY A 197 9.95 1.42 2.90
CA GLY A 197 8.83 2.31 3.22
C GLY A 197 8.62 3.41 2.18
N ILE A 198 9.70 4.01 1.66
CA ILE A 198 9.64 4.98 0.56
C ILE A 198 9.05 4.31 -0.69
N GLU A 199 9.57 3.15 -1.07
CA GLU A 199 9.09 2.39 -2.22
C GLU A 199 7.62 1.97 -2.08
N HIS A 200 7.18 1.62 -0.87
CA HIS A 200 5.79 1.30 -0.57
C HIS A 200 4.85 2.47 -0.89
N ILE A 201 5.20 3.69 -0.47
CA ILE A 201 4.40 4.89 -0.74
C ILE A 201 4.39 5.24 -2.23
N PHE A 202 5.52 5.18 -2.92
CA PHE A 202 5.58 5.45 -4.35
C PHE A 202 4.91 4.35 -5.20
N GLY A 203 4.90 3.12 -4.73
CA GLY A 203 4.24 1.99 -5.38
C GLY A 203 2.74 1.88 -5.05
N GLY A 204 2.27 2.49 -3.96
CA GLY A 204 0.87 2.43 -3.51
C GLY A 204 0.02 3.53 -4.15
N ILE A 205 -0.72 3.21 -5.21
CA ILE A 205 -1.61 4.18 -5.89
C ILE A 205 -2.68 4.70 -4.94
N ASP A 206 -3.18 3.88 -4.03
CA ASP A 206 -4.14 4.23 -2.99
C ASP A 206 -3.59 5.29 -2.03
N HIS A 207 -2.33 5.16 -1.61
CA HIS A 207 -1.64 6.17 -0.79
C HIS A 207 -1.48 7.49 -1.54
N ILE A 208 -1.08 7.44 -2.81
CA ILE A 208 -0.94 8.64 -3.65
C ILE A 208 -2.31 9.31 -3.87
N ALA A 209 -3.35 8.52 -4.18
CA ALA A 209 -4.70 9.01 -4.36
C ALA A 209 -5.26 9.65 -3.08
N PHE A 210 -5.01 9.02 -1.92
CA PHE A 210 -5.41 9.56 -0.62
C PHE A 210 -4.67 10.87 -0.29
N LEU A 211 -3.34 10.93 -0.50
CA LEU A 211 -2.56 12.15 -0.34
C LEU A 211 -3.06 13.28 -1.24
N LEU A 212 -3.34 12.99 -2.51
CA LEU A 212 -3.94 13.96 -3.43
C LEU A 212 -5.27 14.49 -2.92
N ALA A 213 -6.14 13.61 -2.41
CA ALA A 213 -7.41 14.03 -1.82
C ALA A 213 -7.22 14.97 -0.62
N LEU A 214 -6.24 14.68 0.24
CA LEU A 214 -5.96 15.51 1.42
C LEU A 214 -5.39 16.90 1.06
N ILE A 215 -4.55 16.97 0.01
CA ILE A 215 -3.82 18.19 -0.37
C ILE A 215 -4.71 19.21 -1.07
N LEU A 216 -5.75 18.78 -1.80
CA LEU A 216 -6.55 19.62 -2.67
C LEU A 216 -7.10 20.90 -2.03
N LEU A 217 -7.42 20.88 -0.75
CA LEU A 217 -7.99 22.03 -0.04
C LEU A 217 -7.01 22.75 0.91
N LEU A 218 -5.76 22.28 1.00
CA LEU A 218 -4.78 22.84 1.92
C LEU A 218 -3.92 23.89 1.22
N ARG A 219 -3.62 24.97 1.96
CA ARG A 219 -2.86 26.11 1.41
C ARG A 219 -1.47 26.28 2.02
N LYS A 220 -1.26 25.79 3.24
CA LYS A 220 0.00 25.91 3.96
C LYS A 220 0.75 24.61 3.99
N PHE A 221 2.02 24.62 3.68
CA PHE A 221 2.88 23.44 3.72
C PHE A 221 2.99 22.85 5.14
N SER A 222 3.03 23.71 6.18
CA SER A 222 3.05 23.26 7.57
C SER A 222 1.85 22.40 7.94
N ASP A 223 0.66 22.75 7.42
CA ASP A 223 -0.57 22.01 7.70
C ASP A 223 -0.52 20.61 7.05
N LEU A 224 0.08 20.53 5.87
CA LEU A 224 0.31 19.27 5.17
C LEU A 224 1.22 18.34 5.97
N VAL A 225 2.33 18.87 6.51
CA VAL A 225 3.26 18.10 7.35
C VAL A 225 2.51 17.51 8.54
N TRP A 226 1.75 18.32 9.30
CA TRP A 226 1.00 17.83 10.47
C TRP A 226 -0.03 16.73 10.13
N ILE A 227 -0.70 16.85 9.00
CA ILE A 227 -1.69 15.86 8.55
C ILE A 227 -1.01 14.55 8.17
N VAL A 228 0.11 14.63 7.45
CA VAL A 228 0.88 13.45 7.05
C VAL A 228 1.47 12.75 8.25
N THR A 229 2.11 13.48 9.15
CA THR A 229 2.62 12.89 10.40
C THR A 229 1.51 12.23 11.21
N GLY A 230 0.33 12.85 11.27
CA GLY A 230 -0.86 12.24 11.90
C GLY A 230 -1.24 10.90 11.24
N PHE A 231 -1.27 10.86 9.90
CA PHE A 231 -1.53 9.64 9.16
C PHE A 231 -0.49 8.56 9.46
N THR A 232 0.81 8.91 9.39
CA THR A 232 1.90 7.95 9.66
C THR A 232 1.84 7.42 11.09
N LEU A 233 1.48 8.25 12.08
CA LEU A 233 1.28 7.79 13.46
C LEU A 233 0.16 6.75 13.56
N GLY A 234 -1.01 7.01 12.96
CA GLY A 234 -2.10 6.03 12.93
C GLY A 234 -1.69 4.74 12.23
N HIS A 235 -1.06 4.86 11.05
CA HIS A 235 -0.53 3.74 10.29
C HIS A 235 0.46 2.89 11.10
N SER A 236 1.39 3.54 11.80
CA SER A 236 2.40 2.87 12.61
C SER A 236 1.77 2.04 13.75
N VAL A 237 0.73 2.57 14.39
CA VAL A 237 0.05 1.86 15.49
C VAL A 237 -0.58 0.57 15.00
N THR A 238 -1.36 0.61 13.93
CA THR A 238 -2.06 -0.58 13.43
C THR A 238 -1.13 -1.57 12.74
N LEU A 239 -0.10 -1.08 12.05
CA LEU A 239 0.95 -1.93 11.51
C LEU A 239 1.66 -2.69 12.65
N CYS A 240 2.00 -2.01 13.74
CA CYS A 240 2.63 -2.62 14.91
C CYS A 240 1.70 -3.67 15.57
N LEU A 241 0.42 -3.34 15.79
CA LEU A 241 -0.55 -4.27 16.37
C LEU A 241 -0.73 -5.54 15.54
N ALA A 242 -0.78 -5.39 14.23
CA ALA A 242 -0.94 -6.53 13.33
C ALA A 242 0.34 -7.38 13.25
N THR A 243 1.50 -6.75 13.11
CA THR A 243 2.80 -7.47 13.04
C THR A 243 3.14 -8.20 14.35
N LEU A 244 2.68 -7.68 15.49
CA LEU A 244 2.81 -8.34 16.80
C LEU A 244 1.75 -9.44 17.02
N GLY A 245 0.84 -9.66 16.06
CA GLY A 245 -0.19 -10.68 16.15
C GLY A 245 -1.37 -10.35 17.08
N PHE A 246 -1.47 -9.11 17.60
CA PHE A 246 -2.60 -8.71 18.45
C PHE A 246 -3.91 -8.60 17.65
N VAL A 247 -3.82 -8.29 16.36
CA VAL A 247 -4.97 -8.18 15.46
C VAL A 247 -4.63 -8.84 14.14
N ILE A 248 -5.50 -9.74 13.67
CA ILE A 248 -5.39 -10.37 12.35
C ILE A 248 -6.44 -9.70 11.46
N PRO A 249 -6.06 -8.79 10.57
CA PRO A 249 -7.01 -8.07 9.72
C PRO A 249 -7.52 -8.95 8.58
N ASP A 250 -8.81 -8.79 8.25
CA ASP A 250 -9.35 -9.28 6.98
C ASP A 250 -8.93 -8.29 5.87
N LEU A 251 -8.02 -8.73 5.01
CA LEU A 251 -7.44 -7.89 3.94
C LEU A 251 -8.49 -7.34 2.99
N ALA A 252 -9.50 -8.13 2.61
CA ALA A 252 -10.53 -7.68 1.69
C ALA A 252 -11.35 -6.54 2.29
N VAL A 253 -11.67 -6.64 3.58
CA VAL A 253 -12.37 -5.58 4.34
C VAL A 253 -11.51 -4.32 4.44
N ILE A 254 -10.21 -4.47 4.75
CA ILE A 254 -9.30 -3.34 4.90
C ILE A 254 -9.10 -2.63 3.56
N GLU A 255 -8.80 -3.36 2.49
CA GLU A 255 -8.60 -2.79 1.16
C GLU A 255 -9.86 -2.10 0.62
N ALA A 256 -11.05 -2.69 0.84
CA ALA A 256 -12.30 -2.02 0.52
C ALA A 256 -12.47 -0.71 1.31
N THR A 257 -12.17 -0.74 2.62
CA THR A 257 -12.28 0.43 3.49
C THR A 257 -11.29 1.53 3.10
N ILE A 258 -10.07 1.19 2.65
CA ILE A 258 -9.11 2.14 2.07
C ILE A 258 -9.73 2.86 0.87
N GLY A 259 -10.29 2.12 -0.08
CA GLY A 259 -11.00 2.71 -1.23
C GLY A 259 -12.14 3.64 -0.81
N PHE A 260 -12.92 3.21 0.19
CA PHE A 260 -13.99 4.03 0.76
C PHE A 260 -13.49 5.34 1.37
N THR A 261 -12.37 5.34 2.13
CA THR A 261 -11.82 6.56 2.74
C THR A 261 -11.35 7.57 1.69
N ILE A 262 -10.80 7.11 0.57
CA ILE A 262 -10.43 7.97 -0.57
C ILE A 262 -11.69 8.63 -1.16
N ALA A 263 -12.75 7.84 -1.42
CA ALA A 263 -14.02 8.36 -1.92
C ALA A 263 -14.65 9.36 -0.94
N LEU A 264 -14.64 9.08 0.36
CA LEU A 264 -15.18 9.94 1.41
C LEU A 264 -14.50 11.32 1.44
N VAL A 265 -13.16 11.36 1.41
CA VAL A 265 -12.39 12.63 1.40
C VAL A 265 -12.60 13.37 0.08
N ALA A 266 -12.65 12.67 -1.05
CA ALA A 266 -12.91 13.27 -2.35
C ALA A 266 -14.33 13.90 -2.44
N LEU A 267 -15.34 13.21 -1.92
CA LEU A 267 -16.71 13.75 -1.80
C LEU A 267 -16.78 14.97 -0.87
N ASP A 268 -16.03 14.96 0.23
CA ASP A 268 -15.94 16.13 1.11
C ASP A 268 -15.35 17.34 0.39
N ASN A 269 -14.27 17.14 -0.38
CA ASN A 269 -13.65 18.19 -1.17
C ASN A 269 -14.65 18.79 -2.19
N ALA A 270 -15.37 17.94 -2.94
CA ALA A 270 -16.41 18.36 -3.88
C ALA A 270 -17.55 19.09 -3.16
N GLY A 271 -17.96 18.59 -2.01
CA GLY A 271 -19.00 19.20 -1.18
C GLY A 271 -18.64 20.59 -0.64
N VAL A 272 -17.36 20.79 -0.31
CA VAL A 272 -16.84 22.11 0.11
C VAL A 272 -16.88 23.12 -1.02
N VAL A 273 -16.47 22.71 -2.21
CA VAL A 273 -16.39 23.60 -3.38
C VAL A 273 -17.77 23.92 -3.94
N SER A 274 -18.67 22.94 -3.98
CA SER A 274 -20.05 23.10 -4.47
C SER A 274 -20.98 23.78 -3.47
N GLY A 275 -20.67 23.76 -2.16
CA GLY A 275 -21.57 24.18 -1.09
C GLY A 275 -22.70 23.20 -0.77
N HIS A 276 -22.64 21.98 -1.32
CA HIS A 276 -23.70 20.96 -1.24
C HIS A 276 -23.28 19.71 -0.45
N ARG A 277 -22.47 19.85 0.59
CA ARG A 277 -21.92 18.72 1.38
C ARG A 277 -22.98 17.73 1.88
N HIS A 278 -24.12 18.25 2.35
CA HIS A 278 -25.18 17.41 2.90
C HIS A 278 -25.74 16.43 1.85
N TYR A 279 -25.86 16.85 0.60
CA TYR A 279 -26.32 15.96 -0.47
C TYR A 279 -25.35 14.82 -0.73
N PHE A 280 -24.04 15.08 -0.72
CA PHE A 280 -23.03 14.04 -0.87
C PHE A 280 -23.01 13.07 0.32
N ALA A 281 -23.19 13.58 1.55
CA ALA A 281 -23.32 12.75 2.73
C ALA A 281 -24.54 11.82 2.66
N TYR A 282 -25.71 12.36 2.31
CA TYR A 282 -26.92 11.55 2.15
C TYR A 282 -26.80 10.53 1.02
N ALA A 283 -26.20 10.89 -0.11
CA ALA A 283 -25.96 9.97 -1.22
C ALA A 283 -25.04 8.81 -0.80
N LEU A 284 -23.96 9.09 -0.07
CA LEU A 284 -23.05 8.07 0.41
C LEU A 284 -23.73 7.13 1.42
N ILE A 285 -24.50 7.68 2.36
CA ILE A 285 -25.27 6.88 3.32
C ILE A 285 -26.31 6.01 2.58
N ALA A 286 -27.00 6.58 1.58
CA ALA A 286 -27.96 5.81 0.78
C ALA A 286 -27.28 4.63 0.04
N ILE A 287 -26.09 4.83 -0.53
CA ILE A 287 -25.31 3.75 -1.15
C ILE A 287 -24.97 2.67 -0.12
N LEU A 288 -24.47 3.06 1.06
CA LEU A 288 -24.15 2.09 2.11
C LEU A 288 -25.38 1.35 2.63
N MET A 289 -26.55 2.02 2.73
CA MET A 289 -27.82 1.38 3.09
C MET A 289 -28.29 0.39 2.04
N ILE A 290 -28.14 0.69 0.76
CA ILE A 290 -28.43 -0.25 -0.33
C ILE A 290 -27.50 -1.46 -0.23
N MET A 291 -26.21 -1.27 0.00
CA MET A 291 -25.25 -2.34 0.20
C MET A 291 -25.60 -3.18 1.42
N LEU A 292 -26.05 -2.56 2.51
CA LEU A 292 -26.47 -3.27 3.72
C LEU A 292 -27.70 -4.17 3.44
N VAL A 293 -28.72 -3.63 2.78
CA VAL A 293 -29.91 -4.41 2.40
C VAL A 293 -29.55 -5.57 1.47
N PHE A 294 -28.67 -5.29 0.47
CA PHE A 294 -28.18 -6.33 -0.43
C PHE A 294 -27.42 -7.42 0.31
N ASN A 295 -26.51 -7.05 1.24
CA ASN A 295 -25.77 -8.01 2.05
C ASN A 295 -26.71 -8.87 2.92
N LEU A 296 -27.72 -8.27 3.55
CA LEU A 296 -28.69 -9.01 4.38
C LEU A 296 -29.54 -10.00 3.57
N THR A 297 -29.77 -9.74 2.28
CA THR A 297 -30.58 -10.59 1.39
C THR A 297 -29.77 -11.63 0.64
N SER A 298 -28.54 -11.29 0.20
CA SER A 298 -27.68 -12.17 -0.62
C SER A 298 -26.60 -12.89 0.17
N GLY A 299 -26.24 -12.39 1.36
CA GLY A 299 -25.10 -12.89 2.14
C GLY A 299 -23.74 -12.66 1.50
N THR A 300 -23.65 -11.78 0.49
CA THR A 300 -22.41 -11.50 -0.26
C THR A 300 -21.86 -10.11 0.01
N GLY A 301 -20.56 -9.92 -0.17
CA GLY A 301 -19.88 -8.64 0.04
C GLY A 301 -19.30 -8.50 1.46
N LEU A 302 -19.10 -7.25 1.88
CA LEU A 302 -18.58 -6.94 3.22
C LEU A 302 -19.52 -7.42 4.33
N SER A 303 -18.95 -7.73 5.49
CA SER A 303 -19.77 -8.10 6.66
C SER A 303 -20.74 -6.99 7.05
N THR A 304 -21.90 -7.35 7.58
CA THR A 304 -22.91 -6.40 8.09
C THR A 304 -22.29 -5.40 9.06
N LEU A 305 -21.40 -5.87 9.96
CA LEU A 305 -20.72 -5.04 10.94
C LEU A 305 -19.80 -4.02 10.27
N SER A 306 -19.07 -4.42 9.22
CA SER A 306 -18.21 -3.51 8.45
C SER A 306 -19.02 -2.39 7.78
N ILE A 307 -20.15 -2.72 7.15
CA ILE A 307 -21.02 -1.71 6.52
C ILE A 307 -21.60 -0.74 7.55
N ILE A 308 -22.03 -1.25 8.71
CA ILE A 308 -22.51 -0.40 9.83
C ILE A 308 -21.38 0.52 10.31
N GLY A 309 -20.16 0.01 10.44
CA GLY A 309 -18.97 0.81 10.79
C GLY A 309 -18.72 1.94 9.80
N LEU A 310 -18.84 1.70 8.48
CA LEU A 310 -18.69 2.72 7.44
C LEU A 310 -19.81 3.76 7.49
N ILE A 311 -21.04 3.37 7.82
CA ILE A 311 -22.16 4.31 8.03
C ILE A 311 -21.87 5.22 9.23
N ILE A 312 -21.42 4.65 10.36
CA ILE A 312 -21.06 5.41 11.56
C ILE A 312 -19.89 6.36 11.25
N LEU A 313 -18.86 5.90 10.55
CA LEU A 313 -17.74 6.72 10.11
C LEU A 313 -18.22 7.91 9.27
N THR A 314 -19.11 7.69 8.32
CA THR A 314 -19.67 8.74 7.45
C THR A 314 -20.47 9.75 8.27
N LEU A 315 -21.35 9.27 9.17
CA LEU A 315 -22.17 10.10 10.05
C LEU A 315 -21.33 10.93 11.03
N ALA A 316 -20.21 10.39 11.51
CA ALA A 316 -19.28 11.11 12.38
C ALA A 316 -18.43 12.13 11.60
N TYR A 317 -17.91 11.73 10.44
CA TYR A 317 -16.99 12.55 9.64
C TYR A 317 -17.66 13.81 9.07
N MET A 318 -18.81 13.65 8.41
CA MET A 318 -19.42 14.74 7.61
C MET A 318 -19.87 15.97 8.44
N PRO A 319 -20.51 15.84 9.62
CA PRO A 319 -20.84 16.99 10.45
C PRO A 319 -19.61 17.66 11.05
N LEU A 320 -18.64 16.87 11.52
CA LEU A 320 -17.41 17.39 12.11
C LEU A 320 -16.57 18.16 11.08
N ALA A 321 -16.54 17.67 9.85
CA ALA A 321 -15.87 18.35 8.74
C ALA A 321 -16.60 19.63 8.31
N SER A 322 -17.89 19.84 8.66
CA SER A 322 -18.71 21.02 8.29
C SER A 322 -18.54 22.22 9.22
N SER A 323 -18.02 22.03 10.44
CA SER A 323 -17.82 23.14 11.38
C SER A 323 -16.85 24.17 10.82
N GLU A 324 -17.13 25.47 11.02
CA GLU A 324 -16.26 26.56 10.55
C GLU A 324 -14.86 26.55 11.18
N THR A 325 -14.68 25.84 12.26
CA THR A 325 -13.40 25.54 12.90
C THR A 325 -12.65 24.43 12.15
N ARG A 326 -12.31 24.69 10.90
CA ARG A 326 -11.36 23.84 10.14
C ARG A 326 -9.95 24.01 10.69
N SER A 327 -9.78 23.74 11.97
CA SER A 327 -8.44 23.70 12.55
C SER A 327 -7.64 22.57 11.91
N VAL A 328 -6.37 22.81 11.66
CA VAL A 328 -5.39 21.79 11.25
C VAL A 328 -5.52 20.57 12.16
N ASN A 329 -5.81 20.79 13.45
CA ASN A 329 -5.99 19.75 14.45
C ASN A 329 -7.09 18.74 14.09
N PHE A 330 -8.26 19.18 13.60
CA PHE A 330 -9.32 18.25 13.20
C PHE A 330 -8.89 17.37 12.02
N ARG A 331 -8.27 17.97 11.02
CA ARG A 331 -7.76 17.22 9.85
C ARG A 331 -6.67 16.23 10.21
N SER A 332 -5.80 16.59 11.15
CA SER A 332 -4.76 15.69 11.66
C SER A 332 -5.36 14.52 12.43
N VAL A 333 -6.39 14.75 13.25
CA VAL A 333 -7.12 13.69 13.95
C VAL A 333 -7.78 12.73 12.96
N MET A 334 -8.42 13.27 11.91
CA MET A 334 -9.00 12.43 10.85
C MET A 334 -7.92 11.66 10.08
N ALA A 335 -6.78 12.29 9.80
CA ALA A 335 -5.64 11.61 9.17
C ALA A 335 -5.12 10.46 10.04
N ILE A 336 -5.05 10.61 11.37
CA ILE A 336 -4.73 9.51 12.28
C ILE A 336 -5.75 8.37 12.12
N ALA A 337 -7.05 8.68 12.14
CA ALA A 337 -8.10 7.68 12.01
C ALA A 337 -8.01 6.93 10.67
N PHE A 338 -7.73 7.62 9.56
CA PHE A 338 -7.51 6.98 8.27
C PHE A 338 -6.19 6.21 8.21
N GLY A 339 -5.14 6.72 8.85
CA GLY A 339 -3.87 6.01 9.02
C GLY A 339 -4.04 4.68 9.75
N LEU A 340 -4.87 4.63 10.81
CA LEU A 340 -5.22 3.38 11.50
C LEU A 340 -5.83 2.33 10.56
N ILE A 341 -6.63 2.73 9.58
CA ILE A 341 -7.19 1.82 8.58
C ILE A 341 -6.09 1.35 7.63
N HIS A 342 -5.32 2.28 7.07
CA HIS A 342 -4.31 1.98 6.05
C HIS A 342 -3.16 1.11 6.57
N GLY A 343 -2.78 1.24 7.85
CA GLY A 343 -1.70 0.45 8.43
C GLY A 343 -1.98 -1.05 8.49
N PHE A 344 -3.23 -1.45 8.58
CA PHE A 344 -3.60 -2.85 8.46
C PHE A 344 -3.42 -3.41 7.04
N GLY A 345 -3.46 -2.57 6.01
CA GLY A 345 -3.30 -3.01 4.62
C GLY A 345 -1.92 -3.54 4.26
N PHE A 346 -0.88 -3.16 5.01
CA PHE A 346 0.49 -3.63 4.79
C PHE A 346 0.95 -4.70 5.80
N ALA A 347 0.12 -4.98 6.81
CA ALA A 347 0.49 -5.88 7.90
C ALA A 347 0.85 -7.29 7.40
N SER A 348 0.10 -7.82 6.43
CA SER A 348 0.36 -9.14 5.85
C SER A 348 1.72 -9.23 5.16
N ALA A 349 2.17 -8.16 4.51
CA ALA A 349 3.47 -8.15 3.84
C ALA A 349 4.64 -8.18 4.85
N LEU A 350 4.49 -7.56 6.02
CA LEU A 350 5.50 -7.64 7.07
C LEU A 350 5.46 -8.98 7.84
N ASP A 351 4.27 -9.55 8.03
CA ASP A 351 4.10 -10.87 8.65
C ASP A 351 4.73 -11.97 7.77
N GLU A 352 4.57 -11.86 6.44
CA GLU A 352 5.20 -12.77 5.47
C GLU A 352 6.74 -12.72 5.50
N ILE A 353 7.33 -11.58 5.88
CA ILE A 353 8.78 -11.44 6.04
C ILE A 353 9.29 -12.22 7.27
N GLY A 354 8.39 -12.70 8.15
CA GLY A 354 8.74 -13.53 9.30
C GLY A 354 9.61 -12.83 10.35
N LEU A 355 9.51 -11.49 10.46
CA LEU A 355 10.31 -10.72 11.40
C LEU A 355 9.96 -11.07 12.83
N SER A 356 10.93 -11.54 13.60
CA SER A 356 10.76 -11.89 15.01
C SER A 356 11.79 -11.21 15.91
N GLY A 357 11.42 -11.01 17.17
CA GLY A 357 12.33 -10.56 18.22
C GLY A 357 13.02 -9.23 17.96
N ALA A 358 14.33 -9.20 18.06
CA ALA A 358 15.14 -7.96 18.01
C ALA A 358 15.14 -7.26 16.63
N GLN A 359 14.77 -7.97 15.56
CA GLN A 359 14.74 -7.40 14.19
C GLN A 359 13.48 -6.61 13.90
N LEU A 360 12.39 -6.87 14.62
CA LEU A 360 11.11 -6.24 14.40
C LEU A 360 11.16 -4.72 14.62
N TRP A 361 11.80 -4.25 15.68
CA TRP A 361 11.86 -2.83 16.00
C TRP A 361 12.59 -1.96 14.97
N PRO A 362 13.80 -2.35 14.48
CA PRO A 362 14.47 -1.62 13.43
C PRO A 362 13.68 -1.60 12.12
N ALA A 363 12.98 -2.70 11.81
CA ALA A 363 12.14 -2.81 10.64
C ALA A 363 10.93 -1.88 10.69
N LEU A 364 10.17 -1.94 11.79
CA LEU A 364 9.01 -1.06 12.00
C LEU A 364 9.41 0.43 12.01
N LEU A 365 10.49 0.77 12.73
CA LEU A 365 10.99 2.14 12.79
C LEU A 365 11.44 2.63 11.41
N GLY A 366 12.29 1.86 10.72
CA GLY A 366 12.79 2.20 9.40
C GLY A 366 11.65 2.33 8.38
N PHE A 367 10.74 1.37 8.35
CA PHE A 367 9.61 1.36 7.42
C PHE A 367 8.70 2.59 7.60
N ASN A 368 8.31 2.90 8.84
CA ASN A 368 7.46 4.07 9.12
C ASN A 368 8.19 5.39 8.85
N LEU A 369 9.51 5.47 9.12
CA LEU A 369 10.33 6.62 8.72
C LEU A 369 10.35 6.76 7.19
N GLY A 370 10.44 5.66 6.47
CA GLY A 370 10.37 5.64 5.00
C GLY A 370 9.03 6.12 4.46
N ILE A 371 7.93 5.69 5.07
CA ILE A 371 6.58 6.19 4.76
C ILE A 371 6.52 7.70 4.91
N GLU A 372 6.93 8.24 6.07
CA GLU A 372 6.92 9.68 6.34
C GLU A 372 7.74 10.46 5.32
N VAL A 373 8.98 10.02 5.07
CA VAL A 373 9.87 10.65 4.07
C VAL A 373 9.26 10.58 2.68
N GLY A 374 8.76 9.44 2.24
CA GLY A 374 8.13 9.26 0.93
C GLY A 374 6.90 10.17 0.74
N GLN A 375 6.05 10.27 1.74
CA GLN A 375 4.88 11.15 1.74
C GLN A 375 5.30 12.62 1.68
N LEU A 376 6.27 13.04 2.49
CA LEU A 376 6.80 14.41 2.46
C LEU A 376 7.43 14.77 1.11
N MET A 377 8.12 13.83 0.46
CA MET A 377 8.67 14.04 -0.89
C MET A 377 7.56 14.27 -1.93
N ILE A 378 6.50 13.45 -1.92
CA ILE A 378 5.35 13.60 -2.82
C ILE A 378 4.67 14.95 -2.59
N ILE A 379 4.40 15.29 -1.33
CA ILE A 379 3.76 16.56 -0.95
C ILE A 379 4.59 17.76 -1.36
N ALA A 380 5.90 17.74 -1.09
CA ALA A 380 6.79 18.84 -1.44
C ALA A 380 6.83 19.03 -2.96
N GLY A 381 6.96 17.96 -3.72
CA GLY A 381 6.92 17.99 -5.18
C GLY A 381 5.62 18.59 -5.72
N LEU A 382 4.50 18.10 -5.24
CA LEU A 382 3.17 18.56 -5.67
C LEU A 382 2.93 20.02 -5.27
N TRP A 383 3.30 20.40 -4.03
CA TRP A 383 3.17 21.76 -3.55
C TRP A 383 4.01 22.75 -4.37
N LEU A 384 5.24 22.38 -4.74
CA LEU A 384 6.11 23.19 -5.61
C LEU A 384 5.50 23.37 -7.00
N VAL A 385 4.96 22.30 -7.59
CA VAL A 385 4.27 22.36 -8.89
C VAL A 385 3.06 23.30 -8.82
N LEU A 386 2.20 23.12 -7.80
CA LEU A 386 1.02 23.96 -7.61
C LEU A 386 1.39 25.43 -7.37
N LYS A 387 2.46 25.69 -6.60
CA LYS A 387 2.97 27.04 -6.37
C LYS A 387 3.45 27.70 -7.66
N GLN A 388 4.26 27.01 -8.47
CA GLN A 388 4.76 27.52 -9.74
C GLN A 388 3.64 27.80 -10.75
N LEU A 389 2.64 26.92 -10.82
CA LEU A 389 1.47 27.11 -11.69
C LEU A 389 0.65 28.32 -11.26
N ASN A 390 0.51 28.55 -9.96
CA ASN A 390 -0.24 29.70 -9.44
C ASN A 390 0.51 31.02 -9.67
N GLU A 391 1.83 31.09 -9.51
CA GLU A 391 2.65 32.27 -9.72
C GLU A 391 2.71 32.69 -11.20
N LYS A 392 2.84 31.72 -12.12
CA LYS A 392 3.04 32.00 -13.54
C LYS A 392 1.78 32.38 -14.30
N ASN A 393 0.60 31.90 -13.93
CA ASN A 393 -0.50 31.98 -14.87
C ASN A 393 -1.89 32.31 -14.34
N ARG A 394 -2.12 32.52 -13.06
CA ARG A 394 -3.49 32.72 -12.56
C ARG A 394 -4.49 31.64 -13.01
N LEU A 395 -4.01 30.54 -13.59
CA LEU A 395 -4.79 29.47 -14.24
C LEU A 395 -5.43 28.51 -13.27
N LEU A 396 -4.94 28.49 -12.06
CA LEU A 396 -5.52 27.69 -10.99
C LEU A 396 -6.52 28.53 -10.19
N GLN A 397 -7.50 29.06 -10.87
CA GLN A 397 -8.81 29.27 -10.22
C GLN A 397 -9.45 27.90 -10.11
N PRO A 398 -9.31 27.39 -8.94
CA PRO A 398 -9.11 25.98 -8.74
C PRO A 398 -10.41 25.22 -8.59
N ARG A 399 -11.55 25.86 -8.77
CA ARG A 399 -12.83 25.18 -8.56
C ARG A 399 -12.97 23.99 -9.51
N LEU A 400 -12.73 24.23 -10.80
CA LEU A 400 -12.84 23.16 -11.79
C LEU A 400 -11.77 22.07 -11.61
N VAL A 401 -10.55 22.48 -11.28
CA VAL A 401 -9.47 21.50 -11.02
C VAL A 401 -9.79 20.65 -9.79
N VAL A 402 -10.24 21.30 -8.70
CA VAL A 402 -10.67 20.58 -7.50
C VAL A 402 -11.87 19.68 -7.80
N ASP A 403 -12.86 20.15 -8.55
CA ASP A 403 -14.03 19.36 -8.90
C ASP A 403 -13.65 18.14 -9.76
N LEU A 404 -12.83 18.33 -10.81
CA LEU A 404 -12.39 17.23 -11.69
C LEU A 404 -11.52 16.20 -10.95
N VAL A 405 -10.55 16.66 -10.16
CA VAL A 405 -9.68 15.76 -9.40
C VAL A 405 -10.48 15.04 -8.32
N SER A 406 -11.36 15.74 -7.61
CA SER A 406 -12.25 15.10 -6.62
C SER A 406 -13.19 14.08 -7.25
N ALA A 407 -13.78 14.39 -8.41
CA ALA A 407 -14.63 13.45 -9.12
C ALA A 407 -13.86 12.21 -9.57
N SER A 408 -12.64 12.38 -10.09
CA SER A 408 -11.77 11.26 -10.49
C SER A 408 -11.36 10.39 -9.31
N LEU A 409 -10.96 11.01 -8.19
CA LEU A 409 -10.58 10.29 -6.96
C LEU A 409 -11.79 9.59 -6.33
N CYS A 410 -12.96 10.22 -6.38
CA CYS A 410 -14.21 9.61 -5.93
C CYS A 410 -14.54 8.37 -6.77
N GLY A 411 -14.48 8.47 -8.09
CA GLY A 411 -14.70 7.34 -9.01
C GLY A 411 -13.70 6.20 -8.75
N LEU A 412 -12.43 6.52 -8.60
CA LEU A 412 -11.37 5.54 -8.30
C LEU A 412 -11.58 4.89 -6.93
N GLY A 413 -11.90 5.67 -5.91
CA GLY A 413 -12.18 5.17 -4.56
C GLY A 413 -13.39 4.23 -4.53
N PHE A 414 -14.47 4.57 -5.22
CA PHE A 414 -15.64 3.69 -5.35
C PHE A 414 -15.34 2.44 -6.18
N TYR A 415 -14.57 2.54 -7.24
CA TYR A 415 -14.13 1.39 -8.02
C TYR A 415 -13.38 0.38 -7.13
N TRP A 416 -12.43 0.83 -6.35
CA TRP A 416 -11.70 -0.03 -5.40
C TRP A 416 -12.61 -0.52 -4.27
N PHE A 417 -13.44 0.34 -3.70
CA PHE A 417 -14.35 -0.03 -2.63
C PHE A 417 -15.28 -1.17 -3.06
N ILE A 418 -16.00 -0.99 -4.15
CA ILE A 418 -16.97 -1.97 -4.64
C ILE A 418 -16.25 -3.23 -5.14
N GLY A 419 -15.18 -3.05 -5.92
CA GLY A 419 -14.44 -4.17 -6.49
C GLY A 419 -13.88 -5.13 -5.43
N ARG A 420 -13.30 -4.57 -4.35
CA ARG A 420 -12.75 -5.35 -3.24
C ARG A 420 -13.83 -5.85 -2.27
N ALA A 421 -14.90 -5.06 -2.06
CA ALA A 421 -16.01 -5.48 -1.22
C ALA A 421 -16.72 -6.73 -1.72
N TYR A 422 -16.74 -6.95 -3.03
CA TYR A 422 -17.37 -8.09 -3.69
C TYR A 422 -16.40 -9.08 -4.33
N GLY A 423 -15.09 -8.91 -4.13
CA GLY A 423 -14.06 -9.80 -4.67
C GLY A 423 -13.99 -9.81 -6.20
N ILE A 424 -14.29 -8.67 -6.85
CA ILE A 424 -14.27 -8.51 -8.31
C ILE A 424 -12.86 -8.20 -8.80
N ILE A 425 -12.05 -7.52 -7.95
CA ILE A 425 -10.64 -7.12 -8.23
C ILE A 425 -9.74 -7.49 -7.09
#